data_473ef13211c264038f550eb5a0542380
#
_entry.id   473ef13211c264038f550eb5a0542380
#
_cell.length_a   1.000
_cell.length_b   1.000
_cell.length_c   1.000
_cell.angle_alpha   90.00
_cell.angle_beta   90.00
_cell.angle_gamma   90.00
#
_symmetry.space_group_name_H-M   'P 1'
#
loop_
_entity.id
_entity.type
_entity.pdbx_description
1 polymer ?
#
loop_
_entity_poly.entity_id
_entity_poly.type
_entity_poly.pdbx_seq_one_letter_code
_entity_poly.pdbx_strand_id
1 'polypeptide(L)'
;IQGASCRPVGVALPQQGWDCDGLAATIAQTAPRLAWLMPDFHNPTGRCMDALTRQRVADIAARTRTTLVIDETMVDLWYNAPPPPPLACFNPDAAVITIGSAGKSFWGGLRIGWIRASTRTIASLIQARDSLDLGTPLLEQLATLWLINNSERFLPARRKMLAERRD
;
A
#
# COMPACT_ATOMS: atom_id res chain seq x y z
N ILE A 1 -4.97 11.87 10.30
CA ILE A 1 -5.18 11.00 11.48
C ILE A 1 -5.70 11.82 12.65
N GLN A 2 -4.97 12.87 13.09
CA GLN A 2 -5.44 13.71 14.21
C GLN A 2 -6.76 14.43 13.91
N GLY A 3 -6.96 14.92 12.68
CA GLY A 3 -8.22 15.53 12.26
C GLY A 3 -9.42 14.57 12.23
N ALA A 4 -9.18 13.25 12.25
CA ALA A 4 -10.21 12.23 12.38
C ALA A 4 -10.34 11.69 13.81
N SER A 5 -9.83 12.40 14.82
CA SER A 5 -9.81 11.99 16.22
C SER A 5 -9.17 10.62 16.47
N CYS A 6 -8.23 10.23 15.63
CA CYS A 6 -7.50 8.97 15.75
C CYS A 6 -6.15 9.21 16.45
N ARG A 7 -5.79 8.31 17.36
CA ARG A 7 -4.48 8.30 18.02
C ARG A 7 -3.55 7.34 17.28
N PRO A 8 -2.46 7.82 16.64
CA PRO A 8 -1.48 6.95 16.04
C PRO A 8 -0.59 6.30 17.12
N VAL A 9 -0.32 5.01 16.95
CA VAL A 9 0.64 4.25 17.77
C VAL A 9 1.71 3.71 16.82
N GLY A 10 2.95 4.13 17.02
CA GLY A 10 4.08 3.68 16.19
C GLY A 10 4.55 2.29 16.57
N VAL A 11 4.88 1.49 15.57
CA VAL A 11 5.60 0.22 15.73
C VAL A 11 7.03 0.43 15.25
N ALA A 12 8.00 0.01 16.04
CA ALA A 12 9.41 0.16 15.69
C ALA A 12 9.74 -0.66 14.43
N LEU A 13 10.50 -0.05 13.53
CA LEU A 13 11.09 -0.75 12.40
C LEU A 13 12.56 -1.05 12.76
N PRO A 14 12.93 -2.33 12.97
CA PRO A 14 14.30 -2.69 13.36
C PRO A 14 15.29 -2.34 12.26
N GLN A 15 16.60 -2.38 12.53
CA GLN A 15 17.61 -2.09 11.49
C GLN A 15 17.53 -3.05 10.30
N GLN A 16 17.10 -4.29 10.52
CA GLN A 16 16.89 -5.29 9.47
C GLN A 16 15.55 -5.98 9.66
N GLY A 17 14.91 -6.35 8.54
CA GLY A 17 13.63 -7.05 8.53
C GLY A 17 12.45 -6.24 9.08
N TRP A 18 11.48 -6.93 9.63
CA TRP A 18 10.22 -6.41 10.16
C TRP A 18 9.93 -7.08 11.52
N ASP A 19 9.56 -6.30 12.50
CA ASP A 19 9.21 -6.79 13.84
C ASP A 19 7.74 -7.23 13.89
N CYS A 20 7.49 -8.47 13.44
CA CYS A 20 6.14 -9.04 13.50
C CYS A 20 5.66 -9.29 14.93
N ASP A 21 6.57 -9.58 15.86
CA ASP A 21 6.21 -9.86 17.25
C ASP A 21 5.85 -8.56 17.98
N GLY A 22 6.62 -7.49 17.75
CA GLY A 22 6.29 -6.14 18.21
C GLY A 22 5.00 -5.60 17.61
N LEU A 23 4.73 -5.87 16.32
CA LEU A 23 3.44 -5.55 15.68
C LEU A 23 2.28 -6.28 16.37
N ALA A 24 2.41 -7.60 16.58
CA ALA A 24 1.40 -8.40 17.24
C ALA A 24 1.13 -7.92 18.68
N ALA A 25 2.19 -7.65 19.44
CA ALA A 25 2.09 -7.12 20.81
C ALA A 25 1.40 -5.75 20.84
N THR A 26 1.76 -4.85 19.92
CA THR A 26 1.15 -3.53 19.82
C THR A 26 -0.34 -3.63 19.48
N ILE A 27 -0.71 -4.49 18.54
CA ILE A 27 -2.11 -4.74 18.19
C ILE A 27 -2.88 -5.30 19.40
N ALA A 28 -2.30 -6.27 20.11
CA ALA A 28 -2.94 -6.87 21.29
C ALA A 28 -3.17 -5.84 22.42
N GLN A 29 -2.22 -4.93 22.62
CA GLN A 29 -2.29 -3.92 23.68
C GLN A 29 -3.23 -2.76 23.35
N THR A 30 -3.29 -2.37 22.08
CA THR A 30 -4.02 -1.15 21.67
C THR A 30 -5.33 -1.39 20.97
N ALA A 31 -5.59 -2.64 20.54
CA ALA A 31 -6.77 -3.06 19.78
C ALA A 31 -7.14 -2.06 18.67
N PRO A 32 -6.21 -1.72 17.75
CA PRO A 32 -6.43 -0.68 16.76
C PRO A 32 -7.50 -1.14 15.75
N ARG A 33 -8.30 -0.21 15.26
CA ARG A 33 -9.27 -0.50 14.20
C ARG A 33 -8.59 -0.74 12.85
N LEU A 34 -7.42 -0.15 12.64
CA LEU A 34 -6.63 -0.32 11.43
C LEU A 34 -5.13 -0.19 11.72
N ALA A 35 -4.32 -0.86 10.90
CA ALA A 35 -2.88 -0.71 10.87
C ALA A 35 -2.43 -0.32 9.46
N TRP A 36 -1.61 0.75 9.35
CA TRP A 36 -1.04 1.20 8.09
C TRP A 36 0.36 0.64 7.92
N LEU A 37 0.62 -0.03 6.81
CA LEU A 37 1.91 -0.61 6.46
C LEU A 37 2.30 -0.28 5.02
N MET A 38 3.60 -0.10 4.78
CA MET A 38 4.18 0.05 3.45
C MET A 38 5.19 -1.09 3.21
N PRO A 39 4.73 -2.26 2.74
CA PRO A 39 5.58 -3.43 2.60
C PRO A 39 6.51 -3.36 1.39
N ASP A 40 6.19 -2.56 0.38
CA ASP A 40 6.90 -2.47 -0.89
C ASP A 40 7.77 -1.22 -0.93
N PHE A 41 9.10 -1.41 -0.87
CA PHE A 41 10.09 -0.32 -0.97
C PHE A 41 9.77 0.83 -0.01
N HIS A 42 9.60 0.47 1.25
CA HIS A 42 9.20 1.33 2.36
C HIS A 42 9.90 2.70 2.34
N ASN A 43 9.13 3.77 2.37
CA ASN A 43 9.66 5.13 2.49
C ASN A 43 9.82 5.50 3.99
N PRO A 44 11.02 5.86 4.47
CA PRO A 44 12.24 6.21 3.70
C PRO A 44 13.28 5.10 3.58
N THR A 45 13.06 3.88 4.06
CA THR A 45 14.14 2.88 4.24
C THR A 45 14.44 2.04 2.99
N GLY A 46 13.60 2.08 1.96
CA GLY A 46 13.73 1.27 0.76
C GLY A 46 13.48 -0.23 0.95
N ARG A 47 13.10 -0.68 2.13
CA ARG A 47 12.93 -2.11 2.45
C ARG A 47 11.71 -2.69 1.76
N CYS A 48 11.84 -3.93 1.32
CA CYS A 48 10.74 -4.74 0.82
C CYS A 48 10.47 -5.91 1.79
N MET A 49 9.22 -6.09 2.16
CA MET A 49 8.80 -7.19 3.02
C MET A 49 8.78 -8.49 2.23
N ASP A 50 9.46 -9.52 2.73
CA ASP A 50 9.47 -10.84 2.11
C ASP A 50 8.14 -11.60 2.25
N ALA A 51 7.99 -12.69 1.52
CA ALA A 51 6.75 -13.46 1.48
C ALA A 51 6.37 -14.06 2.86
N LEU A 52 7.34 -14.55 3.63
CA LEU A 52 7.10 -15.13 4.95
C LEU A 52 6.61 -14.07 5.93
N THR A 53 7.21 -12.90 5.92
CA THR A 53 6.79 -11.77 6.73
C THR A 53 5.38 -11.29 6.35
N ARG A 54 5.06 -11.24 5.05
CA ARG A 54 3.68 -10.91 4.58
C ARG A 54 2.67 -11.91 5.09
N GLN A 55 2.97 -13.21 5.04
CA GLN A 55 2.11 -14.26 5.61
C GLN A 55 1.87 -14.03 7.10
N ARG A 56 2.93 -13.81 7.89
CA ARG A 56 2.82 -13.56 9.35
C ARG A 56 1.97 -12.33 9.65
N VAL A 57 2.16 -11.24 8.93
CA VAL A 57 1.38 -10.01 9.10
C VAL A 57 -0.09 -10.22 8.75
N ALA A 58 -0.39 -10.91 7.65
CA ALA A 58 -1.74 -11.25 7.26
C ALA A 58 -2.44 -12.13 8.30
N ASP A 59 -1.73 -13.12 8.85
CA ASP A 59 -2.26 -14.02 9.90
C ASP A 59 -2.53 -13.28 11.21
N ILE A 60 -1.65 -12.35 11.60
CA ILE A 60 -1.89 -11.49 12.77
C ILE A 60 -3.16 -10.68 12.56
N ALA A 61 -3.32 -10.04 11.41
CA ALA A 61 -4.48 -9.21 11.10
C ALA A 61 -5.79 -10.03 11.10
N ALA A 62 -5.78 -11.23 10.51
CA ALA A 62 -6.94 -12.13 10.49
C ALA A 62 -7.36 -12.53 11.91
N ARG A 63 -6.41 -12.99 12.74
CA ARG A 63 -6.68 -13.40 14.13
C ARG A 63 -7.17 -12.25 15.02
N THR A 64 -6.66 -11.07 14.83
CA THR A 64 -7.01 -9.90 15.66
C THR A 64 -8.17 -9.08 15.10
N ARG A 65 -8.64 -9.40 13.89
CA ARG A 65 -9.65 -8.63 13.14
C ARG A 65 -9.24 -7.17 12.94
N THR A 66 -7.95 -6.91 12.84
CA THR A 66 -7.41 -5.57 12.54
C THR A 66 -7.42 -5.36 11.04
N THR A 67 -8.03 -4.28 10.57
CA THR A 67 -7.98 -3.94 9.14
C THR A 67 -6.59 -3.44 8.77
N LEU A 68 -5.98 -4.04 7.75
CA LEU A 68 -4.72 -3.57 7.18
C LEU A 68 -4.98 -2.54 6.08
N VAL A 69 -4.30 -1.41 6.15
CA VAL A 69 -4.16 -0.46 5.04
C VAL A 69 -2.76 -0.61 4.48
N ILE A 70 -2.65 -1.15 3.28
CA ILE A 70 -1.38 -1.49 2.63
C ILE A 70 -1.08 -0.47 1.55
N ASP A 71 -0.02 0.28 1.76
CA ASP A 71 0.47 1.28 0.80
C ASP A 71 1.41 0.60 -0.21
N GLU A 72 0.91 0.35 -1.41
CA GLU A 72 1.64 -0.22 -2.55
C GLU A 72 2.02 0.86 -3.58
N THR A 73 2.02 2.13 -3.20
CA THR A 73 2.30 3.23 -4.15
C THR A 73 3.69 3.18 -4.77
N MET A 74 4.64 2.45 -4.17
CA MET A 74 6.02 2.29 -4.64
C MET A 74 6.27 0.94 -5.32
N VAL A 75 5.27 0.07 -5.45
CA VAL A 75 5.40 -1.32 -5.89
C VAL A 75 6.11 -1.50 -7.24
N ASP A 76 5.97 -0.56 -8.16
CA ASP A 76 6.57 -0.61 -9.49
C ASP A 76 8.02 -0.12 -9.55
N LEU A 77 8.55 0.48 -8.48
CA LEU A 77 9.85 1.15 -8.46
C LEU A 77 11.00 0.25 -7.94
N TRP A 78 11.00 -1.00 -8.33
CA TRP A 78 12.06 -1.93 -7.99
C TRP A 78 13.27 -1.84 -8.95
N TYR A 79 14.47 -2.18 -8.45
CA TYR A 79 15.72 -2.16 -9.23
C TYR A 79 16.16 -3.56 -9.66
N ASN A 80 16.27 -4.48 -8.71
CA ASN A 80 16.89 -5.79 -8.92
C ASN A 80 15.86 -6.89 -9.19
N ALA A 81 14.77 -6.91 -8.41
CA ALA A 81 13.73 -7.91 -8.50
C ALA A 81 12.36 -7.32 -8.12
N PRO A 82 11.26 -7.83 -8.68
CA PRO A 82 9.92 -7.44 -8.27
C PRO A 82 9.68 -7.86 -6.81
N PRO A 83 8.77 -7.17 -6.11
CA PRO A 83 8.35 -7.57 -4.77
C PRO A 83 7.61 -8.92 -4.82
N PRO A 84 7.47 -9.60 -3.67
CA PRO A 84 6.55 -10.74 -3.54
C PRO A 84 5.11 -10.36 -3.92
N PRO A 85 4.21 -11.34 -4.09
CA PRO A 85 2.79 -11.07 -4.33
C PRO A 85 2.20 -10.08 -3.32
N PRO A 86 1.16 -9.31 -3.70
CA PRO A 86 0.49 -8.38 -2.79
C PRO A 86 0.11 -9.02 -1.47
N LEU A 87 0.21 -8.28 -0.36
CA LEU A 87 -0.08 -8.83 0.97
C LEU A 87 -1.48 -9.42 1.09
N ALA A 88 -2.44 -8.88 0.36
CA ALA A 88 -3.81 -9.40 0.29
C ALA A 88 -3.94 -10.83 -0.25
N CYS A 89 -2.89 -11.39 -0.88
CA CYS A 89 -2.90 -12.76 -1.41
C CYS A 89 -2.55 -13.82 -0.35
N PHE A 90 -2.03 -13.43 0.81
CA PHE A 90 -1.47 -14.37 1.79
C PHE A 90 -2.49 -14.96 2.77
N ASN A 91 -3.55 -14.23 3.10
CA ASN A 91 -4.61 -14.74 3.95
C ASN A 91 -5.97 -14.15 3.55
N PRO A 92 -6.92 -14.96 3.04
CA PRO A 92 -8.21 -14.47 2.57
C PRO A 92 -9.11 -13.94 3.71
N ASP A 93 -8.85 -14.32 4.95
CA ASP A 93 -9.62 -13.87 6.12
C ASP A 93 -9.13 -12.53 6.67
N ALA A 94 -7.96 -12.06 6.20
CA ALA A 94 -7.44 -10.74 6.56
C ALA A 94 -8.22 -9.63 5.82
N ALA A 95 -8.72 -8.66 6.57
CA ALA A 95 -9.32 -7.46 5.99
C ALA A 95 -8.23 -6.53 5.48
N VAL A 96 -8.02 -6.48 4.17
CA VAL A 96 -6.97 -5.67 3.54
C VAL A 96 -7.57 -4.61 2.62
N ILE A 97 -7.10 -3.39 2.80
CA ILE A 97 -7.32 -2.24 1.91
C ILE A 97 -5.98 -1.89 1.28
N THR A 98 -5.85 -2.05 -0.03
CA THR A 98 -4.63 -1.71 -0.77
C THR A 98 -4.77 -0.33 -1.41
N ILE A 99 -3.72 0.48 -1.33
CA ILE A 99 -3.65 1.81 -1.94
C ILE A 99 -2.57 1.79 -3.02
N GLY A 100 -2.92 2.22 -4.22
CA GLY A 100 -1.99 2.38 -5.34
C GLY A 100 -1.97 3.81 -5.88
N SER A 101 -0.95 4.14 -6.66
CA SER A 101 -0.78 5.48 -7.23
C SER A 101 -0.12 5.46 -8.61
N ALA A 102 -0.75 6.12 -9.58
CA ALA A 102 -0.15 6.38 -10.89
C ALA A 102 0.98 7.42 -10.81
N GLY A 103 0.95 8.27 -9.80
CA GLY A 103 1.89 9.38 -9.64
C GLY A 103 3.32 8.94 -9.42
N LYS A 104 3.53 7.77 -8.83
CA LYS A 104 4.87 7.19 -8.60
C LYS A 104 5.34 6.36 -9.79
N SER A 105 4.47 5.48 -10.27
CA SER A 105 4.78 4.56 -11.37
C SER A 105 4.98 5.28 -12.71
N PHE A 106 4.16 6.30 -13.01
CA PHE A 106 4.15 6.96 -14.31
C PHE A 106 4.53 8.44 -14.22
N TRP A 107 3.65 9.30 -13.72
CA TRP A 107 3.88 10.74 -13.66
C TRP A 107 3.08 11.40 -12.53
N GLY A 108 3.76 12.17 -11.68
CA GLY A 108 3.16 12.83 -10.51
C GLY A 108 2.04 13.83 -10.83
N GLY A 109 2.04 14.38 -12.05
CA GLY A 109 0.99 15.29 -12.53
C GLY A 109 -0.36 14.63 -12.80
N LEU A 110 -0.44 13.31 -12.95
CA LEU A 110 -1.69 12.59 -13.17
C LEU A 110 -2.67 12.71 -11.99
N ARG A 111 -2.17 12.82 -10.77
CA ARG A 111 -2.97 12.94 -9.54
C ARG A 111 -4.01 11.83 -9.35
N ILE A 112 -3.79 10.66 -9.95
CA ILE A 112 -4.64 9.48 -9.85
C ILE A 112 -4.06 8.48 -8.87
N GLY A 113 -4.91 7.99 -7.98
CA GLY A 113 -4.69 6.84 -7.11
C GLY A 113 -5.92 5.94 -7.13
N TRP A 114 -5.77 4.75 -6.59
CA TRP A 114 -6.86 3.79 -6.48
C TRP A 114 -6.82 3.08 -5.14
N ILE A 115 -7.98 2.57 -4.75
CA ILE A 115 -8.13 1.72 -3.57
C ILE A 115 -8.74 0.38 -4.03
N ARG A 116 -8.14 -0.72 -3.59
CA ARG A 116 -8.68 -2.07 -3.74
C ARG A 116 -9.04 -2.60 -2.36
N ALA A 117 -10.30 -3.00 -2.19
CA ALA A 117 -10.81 -3.57 -0.96
C ALA A 117 -12.05 -4.42 -1.24
N SER A 118 -12.69 -4.97 -0.20
CA SER A 118 -13.98 -5.66 -0.33
C SER A 118 -15.05 -4.70 -0.88
N THR A 119 -16.04 -5.23 -1.60
CA THR A 119 -17.17 -4.45 -2.13
C THR A 119 -17.85 -3.61 -1.04
N ARG A 120 -18.04 -4.19 0.16
CA ARG A 120 -18.62 -3.47 1.30
C ARG A 120 -17.78 -2.26 1.72
N THR A 121 -16.47 -2.44 1.81
CA THR A 121 -15.55 -1.36 2.17
C THR A 121 -15.57 -0.26 1.11
N ILE A 122 -15.50 -0.63 -0.17
CA ILE A 122 -15.55 0.34 -1.28
C ILE A 122 -16.85 1.12 -1.27
N ALA A 123 -18.00 0.48 -1.06
CA ALA A 123 -19.29 1.17 -0.98
C ALA A 123 -19.30 2.23 0.15
N SER A 124 -18.75 1.89 1.33
CA SER A 124 -18.64 2.85 2.44
C SER A 124 -17.68 4.00 2.13
N LEU A 125 -16.58 3.73 1.44
CA LEU A 125 -15.62 4.76 1.03
C LEU A 125 -16.20 5.71 -0.02
N ILE A 126 -16.98 5.19 -0.97
CA ILE A 126 -17.69 6.02 -1.97
C ILE A 126 -18.63 7.00 -1.26
N GLN A 127 -19.44 6.52 -0.32
CA GLN A 127 -20.35 7.39 0.46
C GLN A 127 -19.59 8.46 1.26
N ALA A 128 -18.46 8.08 1.89
CA ALA A 128 -17.65 9.02 2.64
C ALA A 128 -16.98 10.07 1.74
N ARG A 129 -16.71 9.74 0.48
CA ARG A 129 -16.06 10.61 -0.48
C ARG A 129 -16.90 11.84 -0.84
N ASP A 130 -18.22 11.72 -0.86
CA ASP A 130 -19.14 12.81 -1.19
C ASP A 130 -18.90 14.07 -0.32
N SER A 131 -18.34 13.90 0.87
CA SER A 131 -17.96 14.99 1.76
C SER A 131 -16.55 15.55 1.54
N LEU A 132 -15.74 14.93 0.66
CA LEU A 132 -14.32 15.27 0.49
C LEU A 132 -14.04 15.98 -0.84
N ASP A 133 -14.62 15.50 -1.94
CA ASP A 133 -14.40 16.05 -3.28
C ASP A 133 -15.58 15.75 -4.23
N LEU A 134 -15.61 16.46 -5.37
CA LEU A 134 -16.63 16.26 -6.41
C LEU A 134 -16.33 15.07 -7.34
N GLY A 135 -15.13 14.51 -7.27
CA GLY A 135 -14.73 13.40 -8.10
C GLY A 135 -13.30 13.52 -8.67
N THR A 136 -12.86 12.46 -9.30
CA THR A 136 -11.56 12.40 -9.93
C THR A 136 -11.64 12.87 -11.39
N PRO A 137 -10.71 13.70 -11.88
CA PRO A 137 -10.72 14.19 -13.26
C PRO A 137 -10.74 13.05 -14.29
N LEU A 138 -11.62 13.14 -15.27
CA LEU A 138 -11.88 12.05 -16.23
C LEU A 138 -10.71 11.81 -17.19
N LEU A 139 -10.09 12.87 -17.68
CA LEU A 139 -8.99 12.74 -18.65
C LEU A 139 -7.78 12.05 -18.03
N GLU A 140 -7.44 12.40 -16.80
CA GLU A 140 -6.36 11.77 -16.03
C GLU A 140 -6.67 10.30 -15.71
N GLN A 141 -7.95 9.95 -15.48
CA GLN A 141 -8.35 8.56 -15.32
C GLN A 141 -8.14 7.78 -16.63
N LEU A 142 -8.57 8.30 -17.78
CA LEU A 142 -8.37 7.67 -19.08
C LEU A 142 -6.89 7.51 -19.42
N ALA A 143 -6.10 8.56 -19.21
CA ALA A 143 -4.65 8.51 -19.40
C ALA A 143 -4.00 7.45 -18.49
N THR A 144 -4.38 7.39 -17.21
CA THR A 144 -3.89 6.40 -16.26
C THR A 144 -4.28 4.98 -16.68
N LEU A 145 -5.52 4.75 -17.10
CA LEU A 145 -5.98 3.45 -17.61
C LEU A 145 -5.14 2.99 -18.80
N TRP A 146 -4.89 3.90 -19.75
CA TRP A 146 -4.05 3.59 -20.90
C TRP A 146 -2.61 3.25 -20.48
N LEU A 147 -2.02 4.00 -19.55
CA LEU A 147 -0.67 3.75 -19.02
C LEU A 147 -0.58 2.41 -18.28
N ILE A 148 -1.57 2.04 -17.49
CA ILE A 148 -1.62 0.75 -16.79
C ILE A 148 -1.68 -0.38 -17.81
N ASN A 149 -2.58 -0.30 -18.79
CA ASN A 149 -2.74 -1.33 -19.83
C ASN A 149 -1.50 -1.46 -20.74
N ASN A 150 -0.64 -0.45 -20.78
CA ASN A 150 0.59 -0.44 -21.56
C ASN A 150 1.85 -0.35 -20.68
N SER A 151 1.76 -0.72 -19.40
CA SER A 151 2.82 -0.53 -18.39
C SER A 151 4.16 -1.18 -18.77
N GLU A 152 4.12 -2.31 -19.48
CA GLU A 152 5.30 -3.03 -19.99
C GLU A 152 6.15 -2.19 -20.97
N ARG A 153 5.56 -1.17 -21.60
CA ARG A 153 6.27 -0.26 -22.52
C ARG A 153 7.03 0.85 -21.78
N PHE A 154 6.61 1.20 -20.57
CA PHE A 154 7.11 2.37 -19.84
C PHE A 154 7.92 2.01 -18.61
N LEU A 155 7.46 1.06 -17.81
CA LEU A 155 8.08 0.73 -16.52
C LEU A 155 9.52 0.20 -16.64
N PRO A 156 9.89 -0.64 -17.63
CA PRO A 156 11.26 -1.11 -17.75
C PRO A 156 12.27 0.04 -17.97
N ALA A 157 11.95 0.96 -18.90
CA ALA A 157 12.80 2.12 -19.15
C ALA A 157 12.91 3.04 -17.94
N ARG A 158 11.81 3.23 -17.21
CA ARG A 158 11.80 4.02 -15.98
C ARG A 158 12.66 3.39 -14.89
N ARG A 159 12.54 2.08 -14.67
CA ARG A 159 13.36 1.33 -13.70
C ARG A 159 14.84 1.42 -14.04
N LYS A 160 15.20 1.25 -15.30
CA LYS A 160 16.58 1.42 -15.77
C LYS A 160 17.11 2.82 -15.47
N MET A 161 16.36 3.86 -15.82
CA MET A 161 16.72 5.25 -15.53
C MET A 161 16.92 5.52 -14.03
N LEU A 162 16.04 4.94 -13.18
CA LEU A 162 16.14 5.11 -11.73
C LEU A 162 17.38 4.38 -11.17
N ALA A 163 17.69 3.19 -11.67
CA ALA A 163 18.89 2.45 -11.29
C ALA A 163 20.17 3.22 -11.66
N GLU A 164 20.25 3.75 -12.90
CA GLU A 164 21.38 4.56 -13.38
C GLU A 164 21.58 5.85 -12.58
N ARG A 165 20.53 6.41 -11.95
CA ARG A 165 20.63 7.62 -11.13
C ARG A 165 20.97 7.34 -9.67
N ARG A 166 20.76 6.11 -9.21
CA ARG A 166 21.15 5.67 -7.88
C ARG A 166 22.64 5.41 -7.78
N ASP A 167 23.24 4.81 -8.81
CA ASP A 167 24.67 4.44 -8.89
C ASP A 167 25.53 5.67 -9.25
#